data_2a92aa151bed56fda86c8e7a3b4c8ec1
#
_entry.id   2a92aa151bed56fda86c8e7a3b4c8ec1
#
_cell.length_a   1.000
_cell.length_b   1.000
_cell.length_c   1.000
_cell.angle_alpha   90.00
_cell.angle_beta   90.00
_cell.angle_gamma   90.00
#
_symmetry.space_group_name_H-M   'P 1'
#
loop_
_entity.id
_entity.type
_entity.pdbx_description
1 polymer ?
#
loop_
_entity_poly.entity_id
_entity_poly.type
_entity_poly.pdbx_seq_one_letter_code
_entity_poly.pdbx_strand_id
1 'polypeptide(L)'
;MSAPICLSDTQAQPVGNVPLHARARGELKAEFAAIGPHTRIGRFYEAGGLRLRYPKTQIGCEAVIINTGGGIIGGDQSHMSFDVGPRSHVILTTQAAEKVYRAQSQDKIDQAQINVDLILRADSCLEWLPQETILFQGSSLKRNLNVHMEALSSLTLLETTLFGRLAMGE
;
A
#
# COMPACT_ATOMS: atom_id res chain seq x y z
N MET A 1 62.64 -17.18 35.07
CA MET A 1 62.59 -16.76 33.64
C MET A 1 61.17 -16.91 33.20
N SER A 2 60.48 -15.76 33.12
CA SER A 2 59.06 -15.72 32.79
C SER A 2 58.93 -15.13 31.37
N ALA A 3 58.30 -15.88 30.46
CA ALA A 3 58.09 -15.45 29.08
C ALA A 3 56.88 -14.56 28.98
N PRO A 4 56.87 -13.49 28.13
CA PRO A 4 55.72 -12.64 27.95
C PRO A 4 54.69 -13.29 27.04
N ILE A 5 53.42 -13.21 27.44
CA ILE A 5 52.25 -13.59 26.65
C ILE A 5 52.04 -12.51 25.60
N CYS A 6 52.14 -12.91 24.32
CA CYS A 6 51.79 -12.06 23.18
C CYS A 6 50.27 -12.10 22.98
N LEU A 7 49.60 -10.98 23.25
CA LEU A 7 48.21 -10.78 22.91
C LEU A 7 48.12 -10.51 21.40
N SER A 8 47.59 -11.45 20.64
CA SER A 8 47.31 -11.24 19.21
C SER A 8 46.21 -10.22 19.05
N ASP A 9 46.49 -9.18 18.31
CA ASP A 9 45.51 -8.18 17.81
C ASP A 9 44.43 -8.91 17.02
N THR A 10 43.23 -8.94 17.58
CA THR A 10 42.03 -9.33 16.84
C THR A 10 41.67 -8.18 15.92
N GLN A 11 42.11 -8.22 14.68
CA GLN A 11 41.65 -7.33 13.63
C GLN A 11 40.13 -7.49 13.50
N ALA A 12 39.40 -6.40 13.80
CA ALA A 12 37.99 -6.30 13.51
C ALA A 12 37.77 -6.49 11.99
N GLN A 13 37.09 -7.55 11.61
CA GLN A 13 36.68 -7.75 10.21
C GLN A 13 35.78 -6.58 9.79
N PRO A 14 35.91 -6.04 8.57
CA PRO A 14 35.04 -5.00 8.08
C PRO A 14 33.62 -5.56 8.05
N VAL A 15 32.70 -4.84 8.68
CA VAL A 15 31.26 -5.13 8.65
C VAL A 15 30.86 -5.23 7.19
N GLY A 16 30.60 -6.43 6.72
CA GLY A 16 30.21 -6.72 5.34
C GLY A 16 29.03 -5.82 4.96
N ASN A 17 29.08 -5.30 3.75
CA ASN A 17 27.99 -4.56 3.12
C ASN A 17 26.70 -5.37 3.29
N VAL A 18 25.84 -4.99 4.23
CA VAL A 18 24.50 -5.56 4.35
C VAL A 18 23.79 -5.21 3.05
N PRO A 19 23.34 -6.19 2.26
CA PRO A 19 22.67 -5.89 1.00
C PRO A 19 21.53 -4.89 1.28
N LEU A 20 21.50 -3.77 0.57
CA LEU A 20 20.32 -2.91 0.57
C LEU A 20 19.14 -3.82 0.22
N HIS A 21 18.24 -4.05 1.17
CA HIS A 21 17.05 -4.85 0.93
C HIS A 21 16.35 -4.30 -0.31
N ALA A 22 16.05 -5.21 -1.26
CA ALA A 22 15.33 -4.83 -2.46
C ALA A 22 14.00 -4.19 -2.05
N ARG A 23 13.82 -2.91 -2.39
CA ARG A 23 12.59 -2.17 -2.09
C ARG A 23 11.47 -2.64 -3.00
N ALA A 24 10.30 -2.89 -2.42
CA ALA A 24 9.15 -3.29 -3.20
C ALA A 24 8.62 -2.11 -4.03
N ARG A 25 8.28 -2.41 -5.28
CA ARG A 25 7.56 -1.47 -6.16
C ARG A 25 6.30 -2.16 -6.63
N GLY A 26 5.15 -1.61 -6.22
CA GLY A 26 3.84 -2.12 -6.62
C GLY A 26 3.12 -1.14 -7.54
N GLU A 27 2.49 -1.67 -8.57
CA GLU A 27 1.61 -0.89 -9.42
C GLU A 27 0.31 -1.63 -9.65
N LEU A 28 -0.81 -0.91 -9.54
CA LEU A 28 -2.14 -1.43 -9.76
C LEU A 28 -2.97 -0.40 -10.50
N LYS A 29 -3.50 -0.77 -11.67
CA LYS A 29 -4.43 0.07 -12.44
C LYS A 29 -5.67 -0.74 -12.75
N ALA A 30 -6.85 -0.14 -12.63
CA ALA A 30 -8.09 -0.79 -13.02
C ALA A 30 -9.09 0.23 -13.55
N GLU A 31 -9.79 -0.18 -14.60
CA GLU A 31 -10.91 0.55 -15.20
C GLU A 31 -12.20 -0.21 -14.93
N PHE A 32 -13.25 0.51 -14.57
CA PHE A 32 -14.58 -0.05 -14.34
C PHE A 32 -15.57 0.58 -15.30
N ALA A 33 -16.49 -0.20 -15.82
CA ALA A 33 -17.48 0.27 -16.79
C ALA A 33 -18.87 -0.30 -16.49
N ALA A 34 -19.89 0.53 -16.67
CA ALA A 34 -21.28 0.08 -16.62
C ALA A 34 -21.61 -0.68 -17.91
N ILE A 35 -22.10 -1.93 -17.78
CA ILE A 35 -22.60 -2.78 -18.86
C ILE A 35 -24.03 -3.15 -18.53
N GLY A 36 -25.00 -2.49 -19.17
CA GLY A 36 -26.40 -2.58 -18.76
C GLY A 36 -26.60 -2.13 -17.31
N PRO A 37 -27.28 -2.89 -16.46
CA PRO A 37 -27.50 -2.54 -15.06
C PRO A 37 -26.32 -2.87 -14.14
N HIS A 38 -25.24 -3.42 -14.66
CA HIS A 38 -24.12 -3.93 -13.85
C HIS A 38 -22.84 -3.18 -14.14
N THR A 39 -22.04 -2.95 -13.10
CA THR A 39 -20.64 -2.52 -13.25
C THR A 39 -19.74 -3.75 -13.40
N ARG A 40 -18.78 -3.67 -14.31
CA ARG A 40 -17.79 -4.72 -14.55
C ARG A 40 -16.39 -4.10 -14.56
N ILE A 41 -15.41 -4.91 -14.15
CA ILE A 41 -14.02 -4.54 -14.36
C ILE A 41 -13.69 -4.69 -15.84
N GLY A 42 -13.06 -3.67 -16.39
CA GLY A 42 -12.53 -3.62 -17.75
C GLY A 42 -11.07 -4.03 -17.79
N ARG A 43 -10.22 -3.14 -18.32
CA ARG A 43 -8.77 -3.36 -18.31
C ARG A 43 -8.23 -3.17 -16.90
N PHE A 44 -7.28 -4.03 -16.52
CA PHE A 44 -6.52 -3.83 -15.29
C PHE A 44 -5.07 -4.30 -15.49
N TYR A 45 -4.18 -3.76 -14.67
CA TYR A 45 -2.75 -4.06 -14.65
C TYR A 45 -2.29 -4.24 -13.21
N GLU A 46 -1.50 -5.27 -12.97
CA GLU A 46 -0.94 -5.62 -11.67
C GLU A 46 0.57 -5.83 -11.79
N ALA A 47 1.36 -5.19 -10.94
CA ALA A 47 2.79 -5.42 -10.87
C ALA A 47 3.31 -5.38 -9.42
N GLY A 48 4.45 -5.99 -9.20
CA GLY A 48 5.05 -6.12 -7.87
C GLY A 48 4.18 -6.94 -6.92
N GLY A 49 4.04 -6.47 -5.69
CA GLY A 49 3.26 -7.14 -4.64
C GLY A 49 1.77 -6.83 -4.65
N LEU A 50 1.27 -5.95 -5.52
CA LEU A 50 -0.14 -5.57 -5.55
C LEU A 50 -0.97 -6.50 -6.44
N ARG A 51 -2.15 -6.88 -5.94
CA ARG A 51 -3.12 -7.70 -6.66
C ARG A 51 -4.51 -7.14 -6.47
N LEU A 52 -5.39 -7.36 -7.46
CA LEU A 52 -6.82 -7.04 -7.41
C LEU A 52 -7.63 -8.31 -7.54
N ARG A 53 -8.63 -8.46 -6.69
CA ARG A 53 -9.61 -9.55 -6.79
C ARG A 53 -11.00 -8.94 -6.79
N TYR A 54 -11.89 -9.51 -7.59
CA TYR A 54 -13.26 -9.01 -7.74
C TYR A 54 -14.21 -10.19 -7.56
N PRO A 55 -14.67 -10.43 -6.33
CA PRO A 55 -15.63 -11.46 -6.03
C PRO A 55 -16.95 -11.16 -6.75
N LYS A 56 -17.69 -12.21 -7.08
CA LYS A 56 -19.06 -12.05 -7.59
C LYS A 56 -19.96 -11.68 -6.42
N THR A 57 -20.41 -10.44 -6.37
CA THR A 57 -21.36 -9.95 -5.37
C THR A 57 -22.69 -9.62 -6.03
N GLN A 58 -23.73 -9.52 -5.22
CA GLN A 58 -25.06 -9.09 -5.69
C GLN A 58 -25.20 -7.57 -5.72
N ILE A 59 -24.32 -6.85 -5.02
CA ILE A 59 -24.37 -5.40 -4.85
C ILE A 59 -23.16 -4.79 -5.55
N GLY A 60 -23.40 -4.18 -6.72
CA GLY A 60 -22.35 -3.41 -7.42
C GLY A 60 -21.19 -4.27 -7.94
N CYS A 61 -20.04 -3.61 -8.12
CA CYS A 61 -18.76 -4.24 -8.44
C CYS A 61 -17.83 -4.03 -7.26
N GLU A 62 -17.60 -5.06 -6.48
CA GLU A 62 -16.63 -5.04 -5.39
C GLU A 62 -15.26 -5.46 -5.91
N ALA A 63 -14.22 -4.72 -5.54
CA ALA A 63 -12.85 -5.07 -5.85
C ALA A 63 -11.97 -4.96 -4.61
N VAL A 64 -11.21 -6.02 -4.33
CA VAL A 64 -10.38 -6.19 -3.14
C VAL A 64 -8.92 -6.06 -3.52
N ILE A 65 -8.26 -5.06 -2.98
CA ILE A 65 -6.83 -4.82 -3.14
C ILE A 65 -6.08 -5.71 -2.15
N ILE A 66 -5.05 -6.40 -2.64
CA ILE A 66 -4.21 -7.29 -1.84
C ILE A 66 -2.76 -6.84 -1.96
N ASN A 67 -2.11 -6.58 -0.83
CA ASN A 67 -0.68 -6.47 -0.74
C ASN A 67 -0.10 -7.83 -0.33
N THR A 68 0.54 -8.54 -1.26
CA THR A 68 1.12 -9.87 -1.00
C THR A 68 2.46 -9.81 -0.25
N GLY A 69 3.01 -8.62 -0.04
CA GLY A 69 4.25 -8.42 0.71
C GLY A 69 4.11 -8.54 2.23
N GLY A 70 2.88 -8.66 2.73
CA GLY A 70 2.62 -8.80 4.17
C GLY A 70 2.80 -7.52 4.99
N GLY A 71 2.99 -6.39 4.33
CA GLY A 71 3.14 -5.05 4.90
C GLY A 71 4.10 -4.19 4.09
N ILE A 72 4.42 -3.02 4.61
CA ILE A 72 5.21 -1.98 3.96
C ILE A 72 6.40 -1.66 4.85
N ILE A 73 7.57 -1.52 4.25
CA ILE A 73 8.80 -1.06 4.92
C ILE A 73 9.30 0.24 4.30
N GLY A 74 10.18 0.93 5.00
CA GLY A 74 10.77 2.18 4.50
C GLY A 74 11.39 2.00 3.09
N GLY A 75 11.15 2.96 2.21
CA GLY A 75 11.62 2.97 0.82
C GLY A 75 10.74 2.20 -0.18
N ASP A 76 9.74 1.44 0.27
CA ASP A 76 8.76 0.81 -0.62
C ASP A 76 7.92 1.88 -1.34
N GLN A 77 7.52 1.57 -2.58
CA GLN A 77 6.71 2.46 -3.42
C GLN A 77 5.52 1.70 -4.00
N SER A 78 4.34 2.25 -3.80
CA SER A 78 3.11 1.73 -4.38
C SER A 78 2.33 2.83 -5.10
N HIS A 79 1.88 2.54 -6.31
CA HIS A 79 1.02 3.41 -7.09
C HIS A 79 -0.23 2.66 -7.52
N MET A 80 -1.40 3.21 -7.19
CA MET A 80 -2.70 2.63 -7.53
C MET A 80 -3.55 3.67 -8.26
N SER A 81 -4.19 3.28 -9.35
CA SER A 81 -5.07 4.17 -10.13
C SER A 81 -6.35 3.45 -10.51
N PHE A 82 -7.48 4.05 -10.19
CA PHE A 82 -8.79 3.48 -10.43
C PHE A 82 -9.67 4.48 -11.21
N ASP A 83 -10.07 4.08 -12.41
CA ASP A 83 -10.96 4.86 -13.26
C ASP A 83 -12.37 4.25 -13.23
N VAL A 84 -13.29 4.94 -12.58
CA VAL A 84 -14.69 4.52 -12.42
C VAL A 84 -15.50 5.18 -13.52
N GLY A 85 -15.79 4.43 -14.57
CA GLY A 85 -16.48 4.88 -15.77
C GLY A 85 -17.88 5.43 -15.51
N PRO A 86 -18.48 6.12 -16.49
CA PRO A 86 -19.78 6.75 -16.32
C PRO A 86 -20.86 5.77 -15.85
N ARG A 87 -21.72 6.19 -14.93
CA ARG A 87 -22.82 5.41 -14.33
C ARG A 87 -22.40 4.09 -13.70
N SER A 88 -21.11 3.93 -13.37
CA SER A 88 -20.60 2.77 -12.66
C SER A 88 -20.74 2.94 -11.16
N HIS A 89 -20.95 1.83 -10.45
CA HIS A 89 -20.89 1.76 -8.99
C HIS A 89 -19.83 0.75 -8.58
N VAL A 90 -18.83 1.19 -7.83
CA VAL A 90 -17.67 0.38 -7.42
C VAL A 90 -17.45 0.52 -5.93
N ILE A 91 -17.17 -0.61 -5.29
CA ILE A 91 -16.69 -0.68 -3.91
C ILE A 91 -15.24 -1.16 -3.97
N LEU A 92 -14.31 -0.33 -3.48
CA LEU A 92 -12.90 -0.66 -3.36
C LEU A 92 -12.55 -0.82 -1.89
N THR A 93 -12.01 -1.99 -1.54
CA THR A 93 -11.55 -2.31 -0.19
C THR A 93 -10.19 -3.00 -0.24
N THR A 94 -9.55 -3.21 0.90
CA THR A 94 -8.33 -4.02 1.02
C THR A 94 -8.64 -5.33 1.74
N GLN A 95 -7.83 -6.37 1.47
CA GLN A 95 -8.03 -7.69 2.08
C GLN A 95 -7.87 -7.68 3.60
N ALA A 96 -6.93 -6.89 4.10
CA ALA A 96 -6.54 -6.86 5.50
C ALA A 96 -5.93 -5.50 5.85
N ALA A 97 -5.68 -5.29 7.15
CA ALA A 97 -4.93 -4.15 7.65
C ALA A 97 -3.56 -4.01 6.96
N GLU A 98 -3.23 -2.79 6.52
CA GLU A 98 -1.92 -2.47 5.96
C GLU A 98 -0.95 -2.14 7.09
N LYS A 99 0.06 -2.98 7.29
CA LYS A 99 1.08 -2.81 8.34
C LYS A 99 2.25 -2.02 7.79
N VAL A 100 2.58 -0.91 8.42
CA VAL A 100 3.77 -0.13 8.08
C VAL A 100 4.82 -0.35 9.15
N TYR A 101 5.86 -1.09 8.79
CA TYR A 101 6.93 -1.47 9.70
C TYR A 101 7.93 -0.33 9.94
N ARG A 102 8.74 -0.50 10.98
CA ARG A 102 9.80 0.44 11.32
C ARG A 102 10.73 0.68 10.13
N ALA A 103 10.99 1.94 9.82
CA ALA A 103 11.99 2.35 8.84
C ALA A 103 13.41 2.03 9.38
N GLN A 104 14.33 1.67 8.49
CA GLN A 104 15.73 1.40 8.87
C GLN A 104 16.49 2.69 9.17
N SER A 105 16.12 3.77 8.49
CA SER A 105 16.65 5.12 8.69
C SER A 105 15.49 6.10 8.85
N GLN A 106 15.72 7.21 9.55
CA GLN A 106 14.76 8.31 9.64
C GLN A 106 14.92 9.31 8.48
N ASP A 107 15.82 9.04 7.55
CA ASP A 107 15.99 9.87 6.37
C ASP A 107 14.80 9.76 5.41
N LYS A 108 14.52 10.85 4.68
CA LYS A 108 13.41 10.87 3.68
C LYS A 108 13.56 9.83 2.58
N ILE A 109 14.79 9.35 2.33
CA ILE A 109 15.10 8.31 1.34
C ILE A 109 14.48 6.96 1.76
N ASP A 110 14.35 6.73 3.06
CA ASP A 110 13.80 5.49 3.61
C ASP A 110 12.30 5.60 3.94
N GLN A 111 11.63 6.66 3.46
CA GLN A 111 10.19 6.82 3.63
C GLN A 111 9.43 5.96 2.60
N ALA A 112 8.52 5.12 3.08
CA ALA A 112 7.59 4.42 2.20
C ALA A 112 6.62 5.39 1.52
N GLN A 113 6.23 5.11 0.28
CA GLN A 113 5.33 5.98 -0.49
C GLN A 113 4.15 5.17 -1.04
N ILE A 114 2.94 5.64 -0.75
CA ILE A 114 1.70 5.12 -1.33
C ILE A 114 1.01 6.27 -2.05
N ASN A 115 0.80 6.13 -3.36
CA ASN A 115 0.05 7.07 -4.16
C ASN A 115 -1.21 6.38 -4.70
N VAL A 116 -2.36 6.99 -4.49
CA VAL A 116 -3.66 6.50 -4.96
C VAL A 116 -4.33 7.59 -5.77
N ASP A 117 -4.73 7.29 -6.99
CA ASP A 117 -5.49 8.17 -7.87
C ASP A 117 -6.89 7.57 -8.10
N LEU A 118 -7.91 8.29 -7.72
CA LEU A 118 -9.32 7.93 -7.91
C LEU A 118 -9.92 8.88 -8.96
N ILE A 119 -10.39 8.33 -10.08
CA ILE A 119 -10.98 9.08 -11.18
C ILE A 119 -12.43 8.65 -11.29
N LEU A 120 -13.36 9.55 -10.98
CA LEU A 120 -14.79 9.31 -11.03
C LEU A 120 -15.39 10.03 -12.23
N ARG A 121 -15.89 9.27 -13.20
CA ARG A 121 -16.55 9.81 -14.37
C ARG A 121 -17.98 10.23 -14.06
N ALA A 122 -18.64 10.91 -14.99
CA ALA A 122 -19.98 11.44 -14.80
C ALA A 122 -20.98 10.37 -14.30
N ASP A 123 -21.82 10.74 -13.32
CA ASP A 123 -22.84 9.88 -12.70
C ASP A 123 -22.28 8.59 -12.05
N SER A 124 -20.98 8.50 -11.79
CA SER A 124 -20.39 7.34 -11.13
C SER A 124 -20.47 7.41 -9.60
N CYS A 125 -20.39 6.26 -8.96
CA CYS A 125 -20.36 6.13 -7.50
C CYS A 125 -19.18 5.26 -7.09
N LEU A 126 -18.33 5.76 -6.20
CA LEU A 126 -17.23 5.01 -5.62
C LEU A 126 -17.33 5.00 -4.10
N GLU A 127 -17.20 3.81 -3.52
CA GLU A 127 -16.98 3.62 -2.10
C GLU A 127 -15.53 3.16 -1.88
N TRP A 128 -14.69 4.04 -1.33
CA TRP A 128 -13.32 3.75 -0.95
C TRP A 128 -13.27 3.38 0.52
N LEU A 129 -13.21 2.08 0.82
CA LEU A 129 -13.37 1.52 2.17
C LEU A 129 -12.22 0.54 2.50
N PRO A 130 -10.95 0.98 2.49
CA PRO A 130 -9.85 0.11 2.88
C PRO A 130 -9.95 -0.29 4.35
N GLN A 131 -9.36 -1.44 4.70
CA GLN A 131 -9.09 -1.78 6.09
C GLN A 131 -8.08 -0.79 6.70
N GLU A 132 -7.89 -0.84 7.99
CA GLU A 132 -7.03 0.08 8.71
C GLU A 132 -5.55 0.01 8.28
N THR A 133 -4.87 1.14 8.38
CA THR A 133 -3.41 1.23 8.30
C THR A 133 -2.83 1.26 9.71
N ILE A 134 -1.94 0.32 10.04
CA ILE A 134 -1.30 0.23 11.35
C ILE A 134 0.14 0.74 11.23
N LEU A 135 0.42 1.87 11.85
CA LEU A 135 1.75 2.48 11.89
C LEU A 135 2.51 1.95 13.11
N PHE A 136 3.53 1.11 12.90
CA PHE A 136 4.38 0.61 13.97
C PHE A 136 5.36 1.70 14.42
N GLN A 137 5.87 1.58 15.66
CA GLN A 137 6.84 2.51 16.19
C GLN A 137 8.04 2.69 15.24
N GLY A 138 8.36 3.95 14.92
CA GLY A 138 9.45 4.30 14.00
C GLY A 138 9.16 4.02 12.52
N SER A 139 7.91 3.76 12.14
CA SER A 139 7.51 3.72 10.73
C SER A 139 7.63 5.10 10.08
N SER A 140 7.90 5.12 8.77
CA SER A 140 7.94 6.33 7.97
C SER A 140 7.14 6.12 6.68
N LEU A 141 6.01 6.81 6.56
CA LEU A 141 5.07 6.68 5.44
C LEU A 141 4.69 8.06 4.90
N LYS A 142 4.72 8.19 3.58
CA LYS A 142 4.02 9.24 2.85
C LYS A 142 2.90 8.63 2.04
N ARG A 143 1.66 9.01 2.33
CA ARG A 143 0.48 8.59 1.60
C ARG A 143 -0.18 9.78 0.93
N ASN A 144 -0.46 9.68 -0.37
CA ASN A 144 -1.22 10.64 -1.14
C ASN A 144 -2.46 9.95 -1.71
N LEU A 145 -3.59 10.59 -1.57
CA LEU A 145 -4.85 10.21 -2.21
C LEU A 145 -5.32 11.39 -3.04
N ASN A 146 -5.34 11.23 -4.35
CA ASN A 146 -5.80 12.24 -5.29
C ASN A 146 -7.16 11.81 -5.83
N VAL A 147 -8.11 12.72 -5.85
CA VAL A 147 -9.46 12.46 -6.33
C VAL A 147 -9.82 13.43 -7.42
N HIS A 148 -10.21 12.92 -8.57
CA HIS A 148 -10.80 13.69 -9.66
C HIS A 148 -12.26 13.25 -9.85
N MET A 149 -13.19 14.21 -9.77
CA MET A 149 -14.63 13.94 -9.85
C MET A 149 -15.25 14.74 -10.98
N GLU A 150 -15.95 14.05 -11.87
CA GLU A 150 -16.80 14.69 -12.88
C GLU A 150 -18.21 14.97 -12.33
N ALA A 151 -19.03 15.63 -13.12
CA ALA A 151 -20.39 16.03 -12.71
C ALA A 151 -21.25 14.84 -12.25
N LEU A 152 -22.02 15.05 -11.19
CA LEU A 152 -22.95 14.07 -10.60
C LEU A 152 -22.30 12.79 -10.09
N SER A 153 -20.96 12.72 -10.05
CA SER A 153 -20.29 11.61 -9.40
C SER A 153 -20.34 11.73 -7.88
N SER A 154 -20.29 10.60 -7.18
CA SER A 154 -20.30 10.53 -5.72
C SER A 154 -19.18 9.69 -5.17
N LEU A 155 -18.59 10.10 -4.05
CA LEU A 155 -17.54 9.39 -3.35
C LEU A 155 -17.90 9.24 -1.88
N THR A 156 -17.87 7.99 -1.39
CA THR A 156 -17.78 7.68 0.04
C THR A 156 -16.35 7.27 0.33
N LEU A 157 -15.69 7.97 1.24
CA LEU A 157 -14.29 7.72 1.59
C LEU A 157 -14.14 7.54 3.09
N LEU A 158 -13.58 6.39 3.48
CA LEU A 158 -13.22 6.10 4.86
C LEU A 158 -11.79 5.58 4.90
N GLU A 159 -10.94 6.19 5.70
CA GLU A 159 -9.60 5.68 6.01
C GLU A 159 -9.39 5.69 7.52
N THR A 160 -8.93 4.57 8.05
CA THR A 160 -8.64 4.40 9.48
C THR A 160 -7.14 4.20 9.67
N THR A 161 -6.54 4.91 10.62
CA THR A 161 -5.13 4.76 10.97
C THR A 161 -5.01 4.46 12.47
N LEU A 162 -4.27 3.39 12.78
CA LEU A 162 -3.90 3.01 14.14
C LEU A 162 -2.43 3.36 14.36
N PHE A 163 -2.15 4.07 15.45
CA PHE A 163 -0.81 4.48 15.84
C PHE A 163 -0.28 3.52 16.92
N GLY A 164 0.80 2.81 16.59
CA GLY A 164 1.44 1.88 17.49
C GLY A 164 0.66 0.57 17.70
N ARG A 165 1.20 -0.26 18.57
CA ARG A 165 0.62 -1.53 19.02
C ARG A 165 0.56 -1.54 20.53
N LEU A 166 -0.57 -1.16 21.12
CA LEU A 166 -0.74 -1.07 22.56
C LEU A 166 -0.29 -2.33 23.30
N ALA A 167 -0.57 -3.51 22.76
CA ALA A 167 -0.16 -4.79 23.35
C ALA A 167 1.36 -5.01 23.39
N MET A 168 2.11 -4.22 22.61
CA MET A 168 3.58 -4.25 22.54
C MET A 168 4.24 -3.06 23.23
N GLY A 169 3.45 -2.19 23.87
CA GLY A 169 3.95 -1.01 24.57
C GLY A 169 4.36 0.14 23.64
N GLU A 170 3.81 0.18 22.43
CA GLU A 170 4.04 1.25 21.42
C GLU A 170 2.97 2.35 21.49
#